data_58af59d154da6b56dc936c3327f1b1ed
#
_entry.id   58af59d154da6b56dc936c3327f1b1ed
#
_cell.length_a   1.000
_cell.length_b   1.000
_cell.length_c   1.000
_cell.angle_alpha   90.00
_cell.angle_beta   90.00
_cell.angle_gamma   90.00
#
_symmetry.space_group_name_H-M   'P 1'
#
loop_
_entity.id
_entity.type
_entity.pdbx_description
1 polymer ?
#
loop_
_entity_poly.entity_id
_entity_poly.type
_entity_poly.pdbx_seq_one_letter_code
_entity_poly.pdbx_strand_id
1 'polypeptide(L)'
;MRIARVFPTKTSMSPTDPLAFFGAPTLDAIAAEPDEVHISVTFSWDLEKADELFFQWEMLGVPVEVGGPAFGDRMSETFTPGLYLKEGMTITSRGCPKDCWFCDVGKCANGRVIELPVQDGWNILDDNILATSNAETAKTPPCIFRWPGTGVYDPVESGTAYVR
;
A
#
# COMPACT_ATOMS: atom_id res chain seq x y z
N MET A 1 6.09 18.49 6.17
CA MET A 1 4.83 17.92 6.67
C MET A 1 5.11 16.49 7.14
N ARG A 2 4.91 16.19 8.41
CA ARG A 2 5.12 14.88 9.02
C ARG A 2 3.76 14.21 9.16
N ILE A 3 3.51 13.16 8.39
CA ILE A 3 2.25 12.42 8.41
C ILE A 3 2.43 11.16 9.26
N ALA A 4 1.72 11.10 10.38
CA ALA A 4 1.61 9.87 11.16
C ALA A 4 0.62 8.91 10.47
N ARG A 5 1.05 7.69 10.19
CA ARG A 5 0.19 6.68 9.58
C ARG A 5 -0.20 5.65 10.61
N VAL A 6 -1.50 5.52 10.80
CA VAL A 6 -2.10 4.69 11.84
C VAL A 6 -2.81 3.50 11.20
N PHE A 7 -2.56 2.33 11.71
CA PHE A 7 -3.15 1.09 11.22
C PHE A 7 -3.90 0.40 12.35
N PRO A 8 -5.20 0.08 12.20
CA PRO A 8 -5.94 -0.69 13.21
C PRO A 8 -5.32 -2.04 13.48
N THR A 9 -4.81 -2.71 12.43
CA THR A 9 -4.18 -4.02 12.52
C THR A 9 -2.83 -4.03 11.82
N LYS A 10 -1.77 -4.49 12.51
CA LYS A 10 -0.44 -4.66 11.93
C LYS A 10 -0.41 -5.90 11.03
N THR A 11 0.12 -5.74 9.82
CA THR A 11 0.34 -6.82 8.86
C THR A 11 1.82 -6.93 8.48
N SER A 12 2.17 -7.96 7.74
CA SER A 12 3.53 -8.10 7.18
C SER A 12 3.87 -7.02 6.14
N MET A 13 2.85 -6.36 5.60
CA MET A 13 2.97 -5.29 4.59
C MET A 13 2.94 -3.89 5.20
N SER A 14 2.68 -3.76 6.51
CA SER A 14 2.65 -2.47 7.20
C SER A 14 4.04 -1.83 7.23
N PRO A 15 4.13 -0.49 7.10
CA PRO A 15 5.39 0.24 7.23
C PRO A 15 6.06 0.00 8.59
N THR A 16 7.37 0.18 8.64
CA THR A 16 8.18 -0.04 9.87
C THR A 16 8.98 1.19 10.25
N ASP A 17 8.75 2.31 9.60
CA ASP A 17 9.41 3.58 9.89
C ASP A 17 8.83 4.26 11.16
N PRO A 18 9.50 5.27 11.72
CA PRO A 18 9.13 5.91 12.99
C PRO A 18 7.78 6.62 13.01
N LEU A 19 7.18 6.91 11.84
CA LEU A 19 5.86 7.56 11.73
C LEU A 19 4.73 6.55 11.44
N ALA A 20 4.99 5.25 11.52
CA ALA A 20 3.98 4.19 11.39
C ALA A 20 3.57 3.67 12.77
N PHE A 21 2.31 3.84 13.13
CA PHE A 21 1.74 3.50 14.42
C PHE A 21 0.65 2.43 14.31
N PHE A 22 0.44 1.66 15.36
CA PHE A 22 -0.53 0.57 15.39
C PHE A 22 -1.43 0.71 16.61
N GLY A 23 -2.71 1.03 16.39
CA GLY A 23 -3.68 1.24 17.45
C GLY A 23 -3.65 2.66 18.04
N ALA A 24 -3.94 2.77 19.33
CA ALA A 24 -4.04 4.04 20.07
C ALA A 24 -2.73 4.86 20.07
N PRO A 25 -2.80 6.19 20.22
CA PRO A 25 -1.63 7.04 20.36
C PRO A 25 -0.74 6.58 21.51
N THR A 26 0.55 6.47 21.25
CA THR A 26 1.58 6.16 22.23
C THR A 26 2.38 7.42 22.58
N LEU A 27 3.23 7.36 23.61
CA LEU A 27 4.14 8.44 23.93
C LEU A 27 5.08 8.77 22.75
N ASP A 28 5.49 7.76 21.99
CA ASP A 28 6.32 7.95 20.81
C ASP A 28 5.57 8.71 19.70
N ALA A 29 4.26 8.46 19.57
CA ALA A 29 3.41 9.18 18.63
C ALA A 29 3.28 10.67 18.99
N ILE A 30 3.14 10.96 20.27
CA ILE A 30 3.08 12.34 20.79
C ILE A 30 4.45 13.02 20.58
N ALA A 31 5.55 12.32 20.91
CA ALA A 31 6.91 12.84 20.74
C ALA A 31 7.30 13.05 19.27
N ALA A 32 6.66 12.36 18.35
CA ALA A 32 6.87 12.53 16.91
C ALA A 32 6.31 13.85 16.37
N GLU A 33 5.41 14.51 17.12
CA GLU A 33 4.76 15.78 16.76
C GLU A 33 4.30 15.79 15.30
N PRO A 34 3.37 14.92 14.89
CA PRO A 34 2.88 14.88 13.53
C PRO A 34 2.10 16.16 13.18
N ASP A 35 2.21 16.58 11.92
CA ASP A 35 1.41 17.69 11.40
C ASP A 35 -0.01 17.22 11.03
N GLU A 36 -0.13 15.91 10.69
CA GLU A 36 -1.37 15.28 10.22
C GLU A 36 -1.34 13.77 10.54
N VAL A 37 -2.52 13.19 10.73
CA VAL A 37 -2.70 11.76 11.03
C VAL A 37 -3.57 11.10 9.96
N HIS A 38 -3.08 10.03 9.34
CA HIS A 38 -3.83 9.21 8.39
C HIS A 38 -4.12 7.84 8.99
N ILE A 39 -5.39 7.51 9.21
CA ILE A 39 -5.82 6.17 9.64
C ILE A 39 -6.11 5.34 8.40
N SER A 40 -5.25 4.38 8.11
CA SER A 40 -5.36 3.51 6.93
C SER A 40 -5.99 2.16 7.29
N VAL A 41 -7.21 1.93 6.80
CA VAL A 41 -8.00 0.73 7.10
C VAL A 41 -8.00 -0.22 5.91
N THR A 42 -7.34 -1.35 6.07
CA THR A 42 -7.21 -2.35 5.00
C THR A 42 -8.39 -3.34 4.98
N PHE A 43 -8.89 -3.73 6.15
CA PHE A 43 -9.88 -4.79 6.29
C PHE A 43 -11.24 -4.26 6.77
N SER A 44 -12.33 -4.73 6.20
CA SER A 44 -13.67 -4.29 6.55
C SER A 44 -14.07 -4.60 8.01
N TRP A 45 -13.48 -5.62 8.63
CA TRP A 45 -13.71 -5.92 10.05
C TRP A 45 -12.98 -4.98 11.02
N ASP A 46 -12.09 -4.15 10.52
CA ASP A 46 -11.37 -3.13 11.30
C ASP A 46 -12.08 -1.74 11.28
N LEU A 47 -13.23 -1.61 10.62
CA LEU A 47 -13.95 -0.33 10.49
C LEU A 47 -14.39 0.22 11.85
N GLU A 48 -14.99 -0.62 12.70
CA GLU A 48 -15.40 -0.22 14.05
C GLU A 48 -14.21 0.28 14.90
N LYS A 49 -13.08 -0.43 14.81
CA LYS A 49 -11.85 -0.02 15.48
C LYS A 49 -11.26 1.27 14.90
N ALA A 50 -11.45 1.52 13.61
CA ALA A 50 -11.01 2.75 12.99
C ALA A 50 -11.77 3.98 13.53
N ASP A 51 -13.07 3.84 13.79
CA ASP A 51 -13.88 4.89 14.42
C ASP A 51 -13.39 5.21 15.84
N GLU A 52 -13.07 4.19 16.63
CA GLU A 52 -12.47 4.39 17.97
C GLU A 52 -11.11 5.10 17.88
N LEU A 53 -10.27 4.70 16.93
CA LEU A 53 -8.95 5.30 16.71
C LEU A 53 -9.08 6.75 16.26
N PHE A 54 -10.06 7.09 15.43
CA PHE A 54 -10.30 8.47 15.02
C PHE A 54 -10.44 9.40 16.23
N PHE A 55 -11.33 9.08 17.16
CA PHE A 55 -11.52 9.89 18.37
C PHE A 55 -10.30 9.96 19.25
N GLN A 56 -9.56 8.86 19.37
CA GLN A 56 -8.34 8.82 20.20
C GLN A 56 -7.22 9.69 19.60
N TRP A 57 -7.04 9.66 18.28
CA TRP A 57 -6.00 10.44 17.62
C TRP A 57 -6.39 11.92 17.45
N GLU A 58 -7.68 12.23 17.33
CA GLU A 58 -8.18 13.61 17.32
C GLU A 58 -7.80 14.39 18.60
N MET A 59 -7.63 13.68 19.72
CA MET A 59 -7.19 14.28 20.98
C MET A 59 -5.79 14.92 20.91
N LEU A 60 -4.98 14.60 19.91
CA LEU A 60 -3.69 15.26 19.70
C LEU A 60 -3.83 16.68 19.13
N GLY A 61 -5.03 17.09 18.70
CA GLY A 61 -5.30 18.43 18.19
C GLY A 61 -4.75 18.70 16.77
N VAL A 62 -4.44 17.65 16.01
CA VAL A 62 -4.00 17.72 14.61
C VAL A 62 -5.08 17.14 13.70
N PRO A 63 -5.13 17.52 12.40
CA PRO A 63 -6.06 16.94 11.44
C PRO A 63 -5.92 15.42 11.37
N VAL A 64 -7.06 14.72 11.37
CA VAL A 64 -7.12 13.26 11.24
C VAL A 64 -7.95 12.90 10.01
N GLU A 65 -7.37 12.16 9.10
CA GLU A 65 -8.05 11.58 7.93
C GLU A 65 -8.21 10.07 8.08
N VAL A 66 -9.37 9.55 7.72
CA VAL A 66 -9.64 8.11 7.72
C VAL A 66 -9.91 7.65 6.30
N GLY A 67 -9.23 6.61 5.87
CA GLY A 67 -9.40 6.08 4.51
C GLY A 67 -8.83 4.68 4.38
N GLY A 68 -8.69 4.25 3.13
CA GLY A 68 -8.10 2.96 2.78
C GLY A 68 -9.06 1.98 2.12
N PRO A 69 -8.56 0.80 1.73
CA PRO A 69 -9.30 -0.18 0.93
C PRO A 69 -10.63 -0.64 1.52
N ALA A 70 -10.78 -0.63 2.86
CA ALA A 70 -12.01 -1.04 3.54
C ALA A 70 -13.19 -0.12 3.25
N PHE A 71 -12.95 1.15 2.90
CA PHE A 71 -13.97 2.13 2.55
C PHE A 71 -14.37 2.08 1.06
N GLY A 72 -13.83 1.12 0.31
CA GLY A 72 -14.12 0.98 -1.13
C GLY A 72 -13.27 1.88 -2.03
N ASP A 73 -12.39 2.71 -1.48
CA ASP A 73 -11.46 3.56 -2.24
C ASP A 73 -10.22 2.77 -2.72
N ARG A 74 -10.49 1.68 -3.45
CA ARG A 74 -9.43 0.85 -4.04
C ARG A 74 -8.88 1.43 -5.34
N MET A 75 -9.54 2.47 -5.87
CA MET A 75 -9.26 3.06 -7.17
C MET A 75 -8.74 4.50 -7.06
N SER A 76 -8.21 4.88 -5.90
CA SER A 76 -7.63 6.22 -5.72
C SER A 76 -6.40 6.39 -6.60
N GLU A 77 -6.42 7.41 -7.45
CA GLU A 77 -5.30 7.81 -8.31
C GLU A 77 -4.21 8.58 -7.52
N THR A 78 -4.55 9.01 -6.30
CA THR A 78 -3.65 9.78 -5.44
C THR A 78 -2.84 8.92 -4.47
N PHE A 79 -3.01 7.59 -4.55
CA PHE A 79 -2.32 6.67 -3.66
C PHE A 79 -0.81 6.71 -3.87
N THR A 80 -0.07 6.95 -2.78
CA THR A 80 1.39 6.88 -2.75
C THR A 80 1.83 5.59 -2.05
N PRO A 81 2.26 4.55 -2.78
CA PRO A 81 2.56 3.23 -2.20
C PRO A 81 3.52 3.27 -1.02
N GLY A 82 4.63 3.98 -1.15
CA GLY A 82 5.67 4.08 -0.13
C GLY A 82 5.22 4.74 1.19
N LEU A 83 4.05 5.37 1.21
CA LEU A 83 3.53 6.00 2.41
C LEU A 83 2.82 5.00 3.34
N TYR A 84 2.08 4.04 2.79
CA TYR A 84 1.24 3.11 3.56
C TYR A 84 1.71 1.67 3.54
N LEU A 85 2.78 1.38 2.84
CA LEU A 85 3.35 0.05 2.69
C LEU A 85 4.79 0.01 3.20
N LYS A 86 5.21 -1.19 3.61
CA LYS A 86 6.59 -1.46 3.99
C LYS A 86 7.53 -1.16 2.82
N GLU A 87 8.72 -0.67 3.14
CA GLU A 87 9.79 -0.47 2.17
C GLU A 87 10.00 -1.70 1.28
N GLY A 88 10.14 -1.47 -0.02
CA GLY A 88 10.30 -2.52 -1.03
C GLY A 88 9.01 -3.12 -1.57
N MET A 89 7.85 -2.77 -0.98
CA MET A 89 6.55 -3.08 -1.55
C MET A 89 6.15 -1.97 -2.50
N THR A 90 5.73 -2.31 -3.71
CA THR A 90 5.26 -1.35 -4.71
C THR A 90 3.95 -1.79 -5.32
N ILE A 91 3.19 -0.81 -5.78
CA ILE A 91 1.95 -1.01 -6.52
C ILE A 91 2.07 -0.16 -7.78
N THR A 92 2.02 -0.80 -8.93
CA THR A 92 2.14 -0.11 -10.23
C THR A 92 0.81 0.05 -10.93
N SER A 93 -0.21 -0.67 -10.45
CA SER A 93 -1.58 -0.57 -10.97
C SER A 93 -2.63 -1.03 -9.97
N ARG A 94 -3.85 -0.61 -10.21
CA ARG A 94 -5.05 -1.05 -9.49
C ARG A 94 -6.12 -1.47 -10.47
N GLY A 95 -6.90 -2.48 -10.05
CA GLY A 95 -8.03 -3.00 -10.83
C GLY A 95 -7.65 -4.15 -11.74
N CYS A 96 -8.67 -4.74 -12.35
CA CYS A 96 -8.53 -5.89 -13.25
C CYS A 96 -9.67 -5.88 -14.28
N PRO A 97 -9.38 -6.10 -15.58
CA PRO A 97 -10.40 -6.13 -16.61
C PRO A 97 -11.13 -7.49 -16.68
N LYS A 98 -10.73 -8.46 -15.86
CA LYS A 98 -11.35 -9.79 -15.84
C LYS A 98 -12.53 -9.83 -14.89
N ASP A 99 -13.61 -10.47 -15.33
CA ASP A 99 -14.82 -10.73 -14.53
C ASP A 99 -14.82 -12.19 -14.04
N CYS A 100 -13.88 -12.51 -13.14
CA CYS A 100 -13.81 -13.83 -12.54
C CYS A 100 -14.92 -13.98 -11.49
N TRP A 101 -15.70 -15.07 -11.55
CA TRP A 101 -16.86 -15.30 -10.68
C TRP A 101 -16.54 -15.30 -9.16
N PHE A 102 -15.31 -15.64 -8.79
CA PHE A 102 -14.83 -15.73 -7.40
C PHE A 102 -14.06 -14.50 -6.93
N CYS A 103 -13.82 -13.50 -7.80
CA CYS A 103 -12.96 -12.36 -7.51
C CYS A 103 -13.77 -11.06 -7.54
N ASP A 104 -13.61 -10.25 -6.49
CA ASP A 104 -14.30 -8.97 -6.42
C ASP A 104 -13.54 -7.81 -7.09
N VAL A 105 -12.25 -7.97 -7.39
CA VAL A 105 -11.43 -6.89 -7.94
C VAL A 105 -12.01 -6.35 -9.24
N GLY A 106 -12.34 -7.23 -10.19
CA GLY A 106 -12.92 -6.82 -11.48
C GLY A 106 -14.27 -6.12 -11.32
N LYS A 107 -15.09 -6.59 -10.38
CA LYS A 107 -16.40 -5.99 -10.07
C LYS A 107 -16.25 -4.62 -9.41
N CYS A 108 -15.41 -4.49 -8.37
CA CYS A 108 -15.15 -3.22 -7.70
C CYS A 108 -14.53 -2.18 -8.64
N ALA A 109 -13.63 -2.61 -9.53
CA ALA A 109 -12.98 -1.75 -10.51
C ALA A 109 -13.87 -1.45 -11.73
N ASN A 110 -15.02 -2.12 -11.87
CA ASN A 110 -15.89 -2.05 -13.04
C ASN A 110 -15.11 -2.31 -14.35
N GLY A 111 -14.21 -3.29 -14.34
CA GLY A 111 -13.35 -3.68 -15.45
C GLY A 111 -12.25 -2.67 -15.80
N ARG A 112 -12.08 -1.60 -15.01
CA ARG A 112 -11.03 -0.60 -15.24
C ARG A 112 -9.70 -1.04 -14.68
N VAL A 113 -8.62 -0.53 -15.28
CA VAL A 113 -7.26 -0.60 -14.76
C VAL A 113 -6.74 0.82 -14.68
N ILE A 114 -6.21 1.20 -13.52
CA ILE A 114 -5.54 2.48 -13.29
C ILE A 114 -4.06 2.20 -13.13
N GLU A 115 -3.23 2.85 -13.94
CA GLU A 115 -1.78 2.78 -13.84
C GLU A 115 -1.28 3.86 -12.90
N LEU A 116 -0.39 3.46 -11.99
CA LEU A 116 0.22 4.33 -11.01
C LEU A 116 1.69 4.57 -11.38
N PRO A 117 2.29 5.67 -10.92
CA PRO A 117 3.72 5.90 -11.11
C PRO A 117 4.55 4.75 -10.53
N VAL A 118 5.43 4.18 -11.35
CA VAL A 118 6.31 3.09 -10.92
C VAL A 118 7.32 3.63 -9.91
N GLN A 119 7.37 2.99 -8.76
CA GLN A 119 8.33 3.28 -7.69
C GLN A 119 9.24 2.08 -7.43
N ASP A 120 10.42 2.35 -6.92
CA ASP A 120 11.39 1.31 -6.59
C ASP A 120 10.83 0.34 -5.55
N GLY A 121 10.98 -0.95 -5.84
CA GLY A 121 10.54 -2.02 -4.97
C GLY A 121 10.95 -3.38 -5.52
N TRP A 122 10.88 -4.39 -4.68
CA TRP A 122 11.20 -5.77 -5.06
C TRP A 122 10.01 -6.73 -4.90
N ASN A 123 8.87 -6.22 -4.44
CA ASN A 123 7.63 -6.99 -4.33
C ASN A 123 6.45 -6.16 -4.84
N ILE A 124 5.82 -6.65 -5.89
CA ILE A 124 4.70 -5.97 -6.56
C ILE A 124 3.39 -6.53 -6.00
N LEU A 125 2.51 -5.62 -5.57
CA LEU A 125 1.21 -5.94 -4.99
C LEU A 125 0.05 -5.51 -5.91
N ASP A 126 0.22 -5.63 -7.22
CA ASP A 126 -0.80 -5.30 -8.20
C ASP A 126 -1.93 -6.35 -8.22
N ASP A 127 -3.14 -5.90 -8.48
CA ASP A 127 -4.29 -6.78 -8.68
C ASP A 127 -4.12 -7.67 -9.93
N ASN A 128 -3.60 -7.11 -11.01
CA ASN A 128 -3.28 -7.83 -12.25
C ASN A 128 -2.23 -7.08 -13.07
N ILE A 129 -0.96 -7.27 -12.78
CA ILE A 129 0.14 -6.60 -13.49
C ILE A 129 0.14 -6.88 -15.00
N LEU A 130 -0.36 -8.04 -15.44
CA LEU A 130 -0.37 -8.40 -16.86
C LEU A 130 -1.41 -7.63 -17.69
N ALA A 131 -2.29 -6.89 -17.03
CA ALA A 131 -3.32 -6.07 -17.68
C ALA A 131 -2.88 -4.61 -17.90
N THR A 132 -1.63 -4.27 -17.64
CA THR A 132 -1.11 -2.90 -17.67
C THR A 132 0.00 -2.73 -18.71
N SER A 133 0.24 -1.51 -19.17
CA SER A 133 1.40 -1.17 -19.98
C SER A 133 2.69 -1.30 -19.17
N ASN A 134 2.62 -1.15 -17.86
CA ASN A 134 3.73 -1.37 -16.92
C ASN A 134 4.25 -2.82 -16.92
N ALA A 135 3.47 -3.78 -17.44
CA ALA A 135 3.94 -5.15 -17.66
C ALA A 135 5.17 -5.21 -18.58
N GLU A 136 5.26 -4.31 -19.56
CA GLU A 136 6.45 -4.17 -20.41
C GLU A 136 7.65 -3.64 -19.62
N THR A 137 7.43 -2.69 -18.73
CA THR A 137 8.47 -2.13 -17.85
C THR A 137 8.96 -3.18 -16.85
N ALA A 138 8.07 -4.03 -16.36
CA ALA A 138 8.42 -5.14 -15.47
C ALA A 138 9.28 -6.22 -16.16
N LYS A 139 9.22 -6.31 -17.49
CA LYS A 139 10.09 -7.22 -18.29
C LYS A 139 11.49 -6.65 -18.51
N THR A 140 11.69 -5.36 -18.29
CA THR A 140 12.98 -4.68 -18.47
C THR A 140 13.51 -4.28 -17.08
N PRO A 141 14.29 -5.11 -16.40
CA PRO A 141 14.82 -4.73 -15.10
C PRO A 141 15.84 -3.60 -15.27
N PRO A 142 15.68 -2.48 -14.57
CA PRO A 142 16.57 -2.29 -13.45
C PRO A 142 15.90 -1.80 -12.16
N CYS A 143 14.61 -1.47 -12.14
CA CYS A 143 14.02 -0.75 -11.01
C CYS A 143 13.20 -1.63 -10.06
N ILE A 144 12.55 -2.69 -10.53
CA ILE A 144 11.55 -3.41 -9.74
C ILE A 144 12.14 -4.59 -8.94
N PHE A 145 13.31 -5.11 -9.34
CA PHE A 145 13.95 -6.27 -8.71
C PHE A 145 15.33 -5.99 -8.13
N ARG A 146 15.48 -4.90 -7.36
CA ARG A 146 16.72 -4.68 -6.63
C ARG A 146 16.65 -5.33 -5.25
N TRP A 147 17.26 -6.49 -5.10
CA TRP A 147 17.40 -7.15 -3.81
C TRP A 147 18.40 -6.41 -2.91
N PRO A 148 18.00 -5.98 -1.68
CA PRO A 148 18.95 -5.32 -0.79
C PRO A 148 19.99 -6.33 -0.31
N GLY A 149 21.25 -6.14 -0.69
CA GLY A 149 22.41 -6.82 -0.13
C GLY A 149 23.10 -7.89 -0.97
N THR A 150 22.60 -8.21 -2.14
CA THR A 150 23.32 -9.07 -3.09
C THR A 150 23.23 -8.45 -4.48
N GLY A 151 24.35 -8.41 -5.19
CA GLY A 151 24.46 -7.78 -6.50
C GLY A 151 23.28 -8.01 -7.46
N VAL A 152 23.25 -7.23 -8.50
CA VAL A 152 22.22 -7.22 -9.55
C VAL A 152 21.82 -8.66 -9.91
N TYR A 153 20.57 -9.05 -9.61
CA TYR A 153 20.01 -10.28 -10.16
C TYR A 153 19.74 -10.05 -11.64
N ASP A 154 20.47 -10.73 -12.50
CA ASP A 154 20.22 -10.74 -13.93
C ASP A 154 19.25 -11.89 -14.28
N PRO A 155 17.98 -11.59 -14.61
CA PRO A 155 16.98 -12.61 -14.90
C PRO A 155 17.24 -13.34 -16.23
N VAL A 156 18.15 -12.86 -17.05
CA VAL A 156 18.47 -13.46 -18.36
C VAL A 156 19.22 -14.78 -18.19
N GLU A 157 19.97 -14.97 -17.12
CA GLU A 157 20.77 -16.20 -16.90
C GLU A 157 20.01 -17.31 -16.14
N SER A 158 18.94 -17.01 -15.41
CA SER A 158 18.32 -18.01 -14.52
C SER A 158 16.99 -18.63 -15.00
N GLY A 159 16.35 -18.10 -16.00
CA GLY A 159 15.16 -18.72 -16.63
C GLY A 159 13.95 -19.00 -15.72
N THR A 160 13.93 -18.51 -14.48
CA THR A 160 12.86 -18.79 -13.50
C THR A 160 12.32 -17.51 -12.87
N ALA A 161 11.20 -17.04 -13.40
CA ALA A 161 10.35 -16.09 -12.70
C ALA A 161 9.47 -16.86 -11.72
N TYR A 162 9.67 -16.67 -10.42
CA TYR A 162 8.72 -17.14 -9.41
C TYR A 162 7.67 -16.05 -9.18
N VAL A 163 6.47 -16.33 -9.66
CA VAL A 163 5.24 -15.64 -9.23
C VAL A 163 4.62 -16.50 -8.14
N ARG A 164 4.47 -15.98 -6.95
CA ARG A 164 3.60 -16.54 -5.91
C ARG A 164 2.44 -15.61 -5.67
#